data_0d5260d649ec35258a6ee6854077ce0f
#
_entry.id   0d5260d649ec35258a6ee6854077ce0f
#
_cell.length_a   1.000
_cell.length_b   1.000
_cell.length_c   1.000
_cell.angle_alpha   90.00
_cell.angle_beta   90.00
_cell.angle_gamma   90.00
#
_symmetry.space_group_name_H-M   'P 1'
#
loop_
_entity.id
_entity.type
_entity.pdbx_description
1 polymer ?
#
loop_
_entity_poly.entity_id
_entity_poly.type
_entity_poly.pdbx_seq_one_letter_code
_entity_poly.pdbx_strand_id
1 'polypeptide(L)'
;MLNIEDMYLEMGIRREVYDFGSQIEGTLKERFDAIDKVAEYNQLKVVHAMQKCKVNAGCFKYASGYGYDDPGRDTLEEVYAEIFHTESALVRPQITCGTHALALALAANLRPGDELLSPVGKPYDTLEEVIGIRPSNGSLAEYGISYRQVDLLEGGAFDYDNIKKAINEKTKLVTIQRSKGYQTRPSFSVSQIGELIAFVKSIKPDVICMVDNCYGEFVEMIEPSDVGADMVVGSLIKNPGGGLAPIGGYIAGRKDLIDNCGYRLTSPGLGKEVGASLGVMQSFFQGLFLAPTVTAGALKGAIFAANIYEKLGYSVIPNGTESRHDIIQAVELGTPESVIAFCKGIQAAAPVDSYVTPEPWPMPGYDSDVIMAAGAFVQGSSIELSADGPIKEPYAVYFQGGLTWQHAKLGILMSLEYLVREGLVTKL
;
A
#
# COMPACT_ATOMS: atom_id res chain seq x y z
N MET A 1 -23.28 32.98 10.15
CA MET A 1 -22.83 32.30 8.93
C MET A 1 -22.25 30.96 9.35
N LEU A 2 -22.56 29.87 8.67
CA LEU A 2 -21.93 28.60 8.95
C LEU A 2 -20.42 28.73 8.62
N ASN A 3 -19.56 28.35 9.55
CA ASN A 3 -18.10 28.44 9.43
C ASN A 3 -17.51 27.04 9.56
N ILE A 4 -16.47 26.75 8.80
CA ILE A 4 -15.77 25.44 8.83
C ILE A 4 -15.16 25.20 10.22
N GLU A 5 -14.61 26.21 10.86
CA GLU A 5 -14.08 26.17 12.21
C GLU A 5 -15.14 25.67 13.22
N ASP A 6 -16.38 26.23 13.16
CA ASP A 6 -17.44 25.84 14.07
C ASP A 6 -17.73 24.32 13.98
N MET A 7 -17.63 23.72 12.78
CA MET A 7 -17.79 22.27 12.61
C MET A 7 -16.70 21.46 13.32
N TYR A 8 -15.43 21.89 13.24
CA TYR A 8 -14.34 21.21 13.96
C TYR A 8 -14.52 21.33 15.48
N LEU A 9 -14.96 22.49 15.97
CA LEU A 9 -15.25 22.70 17.40
C LEU A 9 -16.42 21.82 17.87
N GLU A 10 -17.48 21.71 17.06
CA GLU A 10 -18.64 20.84 17.37
C GLU A 10 -18.22 19.35 17.39
N MET A 11 -17.27 18.95 16.55
CA MET A 11 -16.69 17.61 16.57
C MET A 11 -15.72 17.38 17.74
N GLY A 12 -15.51 18.38 18.59
CA GLY A 12 -14.74 18.27 19.82
C GLY A 12 -13.25 18.58 19.68
N ILE A 13 -12.82 19.17 18.58
CA ILE A 13 -11.47 19.72 18.41
C ILE A 13 -11.45 21.12 18.99
N ARG A 14 -10.55 21.40 19.95
CA ARG A 14 -10.44 22.75 20.54
C ARG A 14 -9.84 23.75 19.54
N ARG A 15 -10.13 25.02 19.77
CA ARG A 15 -9.71 26.14 18.91
C ARG A 15 -8.19 26.16 18.68
N GLU A 16 -7.41 25.98 19.73
CA GLU A 16 -5.94 26.02 19.62
C GLU A 16 -5.39 24.94 18.70
N VAL A 17 -5.96 23.74 18.72
CA VAL A 17 -5.59 22.63 17.81
C VAL A 17 -5.97 22.95 16.38
N TYR A 18 -7.19 23.49 16.17
CA TYR A 18 -7.63 23.91 14.83
C TYR A 18 -6.74 25.03 14.25
N ASP A 19 -6.45 26.06 15.04
CA ASP A 19 -5.62 27.21 14.63
C ASP A 19 -4.19 26.74 14.28
N PHE A 20 -3.60 25.88 15.12
CA PHE A 20 -2.28 25.29 14.86
C PHE A 20 -2.27 24.51 13.54
N GLY A 21 -3.26 23.64 13.32
CA GLY A 21 -3.37 22.89 12.07
C GLY A 21 -3.57 23.80 10.85
N SER A 22 -4.40 24.83 10.97
CA SER A 22 -4.69 25.76 9.88
C SER A 22 -3.45 26.60 9.49
N GLN A 23 -2.59 26.97 10.45
CA GLN A 23 -1.32 27.63 10.15
C GLN A 23 -0.39 26.72 9.36
N ILE A 24 -0.28 25.45 9.73
CA ILE A 24 0.57 24.47 9.02
C ILE A 24 0.01 24.22 7.62
N GLU A 25 -1.29 23.95 7.47
CA GLU A 25 -1.94 23.77 6.17
C GLU A 25 -1.62 24.94 5.20
N GLY A 26 -1.67 26.16 5.72
CA GLY A 26 -1.35 27.36 4.93
C GLY A 26 0.05 27.37 4.30
N THR A 27 1.00 26.63 4.87
CA THR A 27 2.37 26.49 4.35
C THR A 27 2.52 25.39 3.28
N LEU A 28 1.52 24.52 3.11
CA LEU A 28 1.60 23.30 2.29
C LEU A 28 1.05 23.45 0.88
N LYS A 29 0.60 24.65 0.50
CA LYS A 29 -0.09 24.88 -0.79
C LYS A 29 0.72 24.38 -1.98
N GLU A 30 2.00 24.74 -2.09
CA GLU A 30 2.84 24.35 -3.24
C GLU A 30 3.03 22.83 -3.33
N ARG A 31 3.16 22.17 -2.18
CA ARG A 31 3.26 20.70 -2.12
C ARG A 31 1.97 20.02 -2.54
N PHE A 32 0.83 20.55 -2.10
CA PHE A 32 -0.49 20.04 -2.46
C PHE A 32 -0.77 20.23 -3.96
N ASP A 33 -0.41 21.39 -4.51
CA ASP A 33 -0.52 21.68 -5.94
C ASP A 33 0.36 20.70 -6.78
N ALA A 34 1.53 20.29 -6.27
CA ALA A 34 2.37 19.28 -6.92
C ALA A 34 1.73 17.88 -6.89
N ILE A 35 1.12 17.49 -5.78
CA ILE A 35 0.38 16.23 -5.68
C ILE A 35 -0.81 16.22 -6.63
N ASP A 36 -1.56 17.32 -6.72
CA ASP A 36 -2.71 17.43 -7.61
C ASP A 36 -2.32 17.27 -9.09
N LYS A 37 -1.14 17.75 -9.51
CA LYS A 37 -0.61 17.52 -10.86
C LYS A 37 -0.30 16.04 -11.14
N VAL A 38 0.25 15.33 -10.16
CA VAL A 38 0.50 13.88 -10.27
C VAL A 38 -0.82 13.14 -10.35
N ALA A 39 -1.79 13.53 -9.52
CA ALA A 39 -3.14 12.94 -9.55
C ALA A 39 -3.85 13.19 -10.88
N GLU A 40 -3.77 14.40 -11.44
CA GLU A 40 -4.34 14.74 -12.75
C GLU A 40 -3.72 13.86 -13.85
N TYR A 41 -2.39 13.73 -13.89
CA TYR A 41 -1.72 12.84 -14.84
C TYR A 41 -2.20 11.40 -14.74
N ASN A 42 -2.24 10.85 -13.53
CA ASN A 42 -2.70 9.47 -13.29
C ASN A 42 -4.20 9.31 -13.60
N GLN A 43 -5.02 10.32 -13.32
CA GLN A 43 -6.44 10.31 -13.68
C GLN A 43 -6.63 10.22 -15.21
N LEU A 44 -5.88 11.00 -15.97
CA LEU A 44 -5.92 10.96 -17.43
C LEU A 44 -5.41 9.62 -17.96
N LYS A 45 -4.34 9.05 -17.36
CA LYS A 45 -3.84 7.71 -17.68
C LYS A 45 -4.91 6.64 -17.48
N VAL A 46 -5.62 6.66 -16.35
CA VAL A 46 -6.71 5.71 -16.07
C VAL A 46 -7.88 5.87 -17.06
N VAL A 47 -8.32 7.11 -17.31
CA VAL A 47 -9.41 7.38 -18.28
C VAL A 47 -9.02 6.92 -19.68
N HIS A 48 -7.78 7.22 -20.11
CA HIS A 48 -7.29 6.79 -21.42
C HIS A 48 -7.26 5.27 -21.56
N ALA A 49 -6.78 4.55 -20.54
CA ALA A 49 -6.76 3.09 -20.53
C ALA A 49 -8.19 2.51 -20.63
N MET A 50 -9.13 3.04 -19.84
CA MET A 50 -10.55 2.61 -19.91
C MET A 50 -11.17 2.85 -21.29
N GLN A 51 -10.87 4.00 -21.93
CA GLN A 51 -11.34 4.30 -23.29
C GLN A 51 -10.71 3.38 -24.33
N LYS A 52 -9.42 3.15 -24.26
CA LYS A 52 -8.66 2.26 -25.16
C LYS A 52 -9.17 0.83 -25.09
N CYS A 53 -9.42 0.32 -23.89
CA CYS A 53 -9.99 -1.01 -23.64
C CYS A 53 -11.52 -1.05 -23.82
N LYS A 54 -12.15 0.03 -24.27
CA LYS A 54 -13.59 0.11 -24.58
C LYS A 54 -14.49 -0.30 -23.42
N VAL A 55 -14.15 0.11 -22.19
CA VAL A 55 -15.02 -0.12 -21.02
C VAL A 55 -16.43 0.36 -21.31
N ASN A 56 -17.40 -0.50 -21.07
CA ASN A 56 -18.81 -0.24 -21.38
C ASN A 56 -19.73 -0.86 -20.31
N ALA A 57 -21.01 -0.54 -20.32
CA ALA A 57 -21.97 -1.02 -19.33
C ALA A 57 -22.09 -2.57 -19.28
N GLY A 58 -21.69 -3.27 -20.32
CA GLY A 58 -21.63 -4.74 -20.32
C GLY A 58 -20.58 -5.30 -19.36
N CYS A 59 -19.51 -4.54 -19.09
CA CYS A 59 -18.47 -4.92 -18.13
C CYS A 59 -18.97 -4.99 -16.69
N PHE A 60 -20.12 -4.41 -16.38
CA PHE A 60 -20.69 -4.36 -15.02
C PHE A 60 -21.75 -5.44 -14.78
N LYS A 61 -22.00 -6.32 -15.76
CA LYS A 61 -22.95 -7.40 -15.61
C LYS A 61 -22.45 -8.44 -14.62
N TYR A 62 -23.41 -9.03 -13.92
CA TYR A 62 -23.15 -10.14 -13.02
C TYR A 62 -22.73 -11.39 -13.82
N ALA A 63 -21.64 -12.02 -13.40
CA ALA A 63 -21.22 -13.34 -13.88
C ALA A 63 -21.09 -14.30 -12.69
N SER A 64 -21.41 -15.57 -12.91
CA SER A 64 -21.39 -16.63 -11.90
C SER A 64 -20.85 -17.95 -12.46
N GLY A 65 -20.66 -18.94 -11.60
CA GLY A 65 -20.17 -20.26 -11.98
C GLY A 65 -18.74 -20.20 -12.52
N TYR A 66 -18.47 -20.81 -13.64
CA TYR A 66 -17.14 -20.78 -14.26
C TYR A 66 -16.72 -19.38 -14.74
N GLY A 67 -17.69 -18.54 -15.12
CA GLY A 67 -17.40 -17.20 -15.65
C GLY A 67 -16.62 -17.23 -16.97
N TYR A 68 -16.91 -18.19 -17.85
CA TYR A 68 -16.35 -18.14 -19.22
C TYR A 68 -16.80 -16.87 -19.93
N ASP A 69 -15.86 -16.24 -20.65
CA ASP A 69 -16.10 -15.01 -21.42
C ASP A 69 -16.71 -13.90 -20.55
N ASP A 70 -16.27 -13.74 -19.30
CA ASP A 70 -16.71 -12.65 -18.41
C ASP A 70 -16.11 -11.32 -18.89
N PRO A 71 -16.91 -10.45 -19.57
CA PRO A 71 -16.38 -9.25 -20.20
C PRO A 71 -15.88 -8.22 -19.17
N GLY A 72 -16.43 -8.21 -17.96
CA GLY A 72 -16.01 -7.30 -16.92
C GLY A 72 -14.60 -7.65 -16.42
N ARG A 73 -14.40 -8.91 -16.12
CA ARG A 73 -13.11 -9.46 -15.69
C ARG A 73 -12.02 -9.24 -16.74
N ASP A 74 -12.29 -9.67 -17.95
CA ASP A 74 -11.29 -9.65 -19.03
C ASP A 74 -10.91 -8.21 -19.40
N THR A 75 -11.88 -7.31 -19.54
CA THR A 75 -11.63 -5.90 -19.80
C THR A 75 -10.89 -5.21 -18.63
N LEU A 76 -11.18 -5.56 -17.37
CA LEU A 76 -10.47 -4.98 -16.23
C LEU A 76 -8.99 -5.37 -16.24
N GLU A 77 -8.67 -6.62 -16.58
CA GLU A 77 -7.29 -7.08 -16.71
C GLU A 77 -6.54 -6.35 -17.84
N GLU A 78 -7.22 -6.10 -18.97
CA GLU A 78 -6.66 -5.27 -20.06
C GLU A 78 -6.41 -3.82 -19.60
N VAL A 79 -7.34 -3.23 -18.86
CA VAL A 79 -7.18 -1.86 -18.31
C VAL A 79 -5.99 -1.78 -17.35
N TYR A 80 -5.81 -2.77 -16.47
CA TYR A 80 -4.64 -2.82 -15.59
C TYR A 80 -3.35 -2.99 -16.38
N ALA A 81 -3.31 -3.88 -17.36
CA ALA A 81 -2.13 -4.06 -18.22
C ALA A 81 -1.76 -2.74 -18.94
N GLU A 82 -2.76 -2.00 -19.42
CA GLU A 82 -2.54 -0.70 -20.06
C GLU A 82 -2.02 0.38 -19.08
N ILE A 83 -2.60 0.48 -17.87
CA ILE A 83 -2.19 1.47 -16.86
C ILE A 83 -0.75 1.22 -16.37
N PHE A 84 -0.39 -0.05 -16.19
CA PHE A 84 0.94 -0.45 -15.72
C PHE A 84 1.93 -0.70 -16.88
N HIS A 85 1.55 -0.43 -18.13
CA HIS A 85 2.34 -0.65 -19.34
C HIS A 85 2.97 -2.06 -19.38
N THR A 86 2.16 -3.08 -19.10
CA THR A 86 2.58 -4.49 -19.05
C THR A 86 1.90 -5.31 -20.14
N GLU A 87 2.45 -6.50 -20.41
CA GLU A 87 1.90 -7.41 -21.44
C GLU A 87 0.56 -8.04 -21.02
N SER A 88 0.37 -8.24 -19.71
CA SER A 88 -0.82 -8.88 -19.14
C SER A 88 -1.02 -8.50 -17.70
N ALA A 89 -2.25 -8.69 -17.20
CA ALA A 89 -2.57 -8.60 -15.79
C ALA A 89 -3.52 -9.72 -15.36
N LEU A 90 -3.55 -9.99 -14.05
CA LEU A 90 -4.50 -10.85 -13.35
C LEU A 90 -5.12 -10.02 -12.24
N VAL A 91 -6.41 -9.70 -12.34
CA VAL A 91 -7.12 -8.80 -11.41
C VAL A 91 -8.41 -9.48 -10.98
N ARG A 92 -8.46 -9.99 -9.76
CA ARG A 92 -9.51 -10.94 -9.36
C ARG A 92 -10.04 -10.73 -7.94
N PRO A 93 -11.35 -10.87 -7.74
CA PRO A 93 -11.92 -10.98 -6.40
C PRO A 93 -11.50 -12.27 -5.68
N GLN A 94 -11.12 -13.33 -6.42
CA GLN A 94 -10.62 -14.59 -5.86
C GLN A 94 -9.20 -14.46 -5.26
N ILE A 95 -8.48 -13.41 -5.57
CA ILE A 95 -7.25 -13.03 -4.86
C ILE A 95 -7.67 -12.25 -3.62
N THR A 96 -7.73 -12.90 -2.46
CA THR A 96 -8.44 -12.39 -1.27
C THR A 96 -7.81 -11.14 -0.63
N CYS A 97 -6.51 -10.92 -0.82
CA CYS A 97 -5.77 -9.78 -0.23
C CYS A 97 -4.39 -9.61 -0.89
N GLY A 98 -3.64 -8.58 -0.50
CA GLY A 98 -2.28 -8.33 -1.00
C GLY A 98 -1.31 -9.46 -0.69
N THR A 99 -1.35 -10.02 0.52
CA THR A 99 -0.52 -11.18 0.88
C THR A 99 -0.80 -12.38 -0.04
N HIS A 100 -2.09 -12.64 -0.35
CA HIS A 100 -2.44 -13.71 -1.30
C HIS A 100 -1.92 -13.40 -2.71
N ALA A 101 -2.00 -12.16 -3.18
CA ALA A 101 -1.44 -11.78 -4.49
C ALA A 101 0.07 -12.04 -4.57
N LEU A 102 0.82 -11.66 -3.53
CA LEU A 102 2.26 -11.89 -3.42
C LEU A 102 2.59 -13.38 -3.33
N ALA A 103 1.90 -14.12 -2.44
CA ALA A 103 2.07 -15.57 -2.32
C ALA A 103 1.81 -16.30 -3.64
N LEU A 104 0.76 -15.88 -4.36
CA LEU A 104 0.41 -16.41 -5.67
C LEU A 104 1.51 -16.15 -6.70
N ALA A 105 1.98 -14.91 -6.80
CA ALA A 105 3.04 -14.52 -7.75
C ALA A 105 4.35 -15.28 -7.50
N LEU A 106 4.73 -15.44 -6.25
CA LEU A 106 5.93 -16.20 -5.84
C LEU A 106 5.76 -17.69 -6.16
N ALA A 107 4.69 -18.33 -5.66
CA ALA A 107 4.47 -19.76 -5.83
C ALA A 107 4.22 -20.18 -7.29
N ALA A 108 3.72 -19.27 -8.12
CA ALA A 108 3.50 -19.50 -9.55
C ALA A 108 4.80 -19.50 -10.36
N ASN A 109 5.81 -18.73 -9.94
CA ASN A 109 7.00 -18.47 -10.73
C ASN A 109 8.30 -19.03 -10.13
N LEU A 110 8.21 -19.72 -8.99
CA LEU A 110 9.30 -20.45 -8.35
C LEU A 110 9.09 -21.97 -8.45
N ARG A 111 10.16 -22.72 -8.53
CA ARG A 111 10.15 -24.19 -8.59
C ARG A 111 11.10 -24.77 -7.53
N PRO A 112 10.93 -26.04 -7.12
CA PRO A 112 11.87 -26.70 -6.20
C PRO A 112 13.32 -26.55 -6.65
N GLY A 113 14.18 -26.07 -5.77
CA GLY A 113 15.60 -25.79 -6.05
C GLY A 113 15.91 -24.34 -6.42
N ASP A 114 14.89 -23.52 -6.72
CA ASP A 114 15.07 -22.08 -6.96
C ASP A 114 15.36 -21.32 -5.64
N GLU A 115 15.95 -20.14 -5.79
CA GLU A 115 16.19 -19.21 -4.70
C GLU A 115 15.41 -17.89 -4.93
N LEU A 116 14.73 -17.45 -3.87
CA LEU A 116 14.13 -16.13 -3.74
C LEU A 116 15.11 -15.19 -3.03
N LEU A 117 15.45 -14.05 -3.63
CA LEU A 117 16.31 -13.03 -3.04
C LEU A 117 15.51 -11.76 -2.71
N SER A 118 15.62 -11.26 -1.47
CA SER A 118 15.19 -9.91 -1.12
C SER A 118 16.43 -9.01 -0.96
N PRO A 119 16.65 -8.03 -1.83
CA PRO A 119 17.78 -7.11 -1.77
C PRO A 119 17.51 -5.85 -0.93
N VAL A 120 16.37 -5.79 -0.26
CA VAL A 120 15.87 -4.63 0.50
C VAL A 120 15.55 -4.98 1.96
N GLY A 121 16.20 -6.02 2.47
CA GLY A 121 15.99 -6.52 3.83
C GLY A 121 14.80 -7.47 3.93
N LYS A 122 14.31 -7.61 5.16
CA LYS A 122 13.20 -8.50 5.51
C LYS A 122 11.92 -8.08 4.78
N PRO A 123 11.16 -9.02 4.20
CA PRO A 123 9.86 -8.73 3.61
C PRO A 123 8.82 -8.39 4.69
N TYR A 124 7.64 -7.94 4.26
CA TYR A 124 6.51 -7.66 5.14
C TYR A 124 6.14 -8.88 6.00
N ASP A 125 5.77 -8.66 7.24
CA ASP A 125 5.61 -9.71 8.27
C ASP A 125 4.72 -10.88 7.82
N THR A 126 3.63 -10.62 7.09
CA THR A 126 2.74 -11.68 6.59
C THR A 126 3.37 -12.56 5.51
N LEU A 127 4.46 -12.15 4.88
CA LEU A 127 5.21 -12.96 3.92
C LEU A 127 6.23 -13.90 4.58
N GLU A 128 6.58 -13.70 5.83
CA GLU A 128 7.55 -14.55 6.50
C GLU A 128 7.12 -16.01 6.53
N GLU A 129 5.86 -16.27 6.82
CA GLU A 129 5.29 -17.61 6.81
C GLU A 129 5.07 -18.14 5.39
N VAL A 130 4.67 -17.28 4.46
CA VAL A 130 4.56 -17.66 3.04
C VAL A 130 5.91 -18.15 2.49
N ILE A 131 6.97 -17.45 2.80
CA ILE A 131 8.33 -17.80 2.37
C ILE A 131 8.88 -18.99 3.17
N GLY A 132 8.56 -19.06 4.45
CA GLY A 132 9.10 -20.04 5.40
C GLY A 132 10.28 -19.50 6.21
N ILE A 133 10.44 -18.17 6.31
CA ILE A 133 11.36 -17.53 7.27
C ILE A 133 10.93 -17.89 8.69
N ARG A 134 9.63 -17.76 8.97
CA ARG A 134 8.96 -18.42 10.10
C ARG A 134 8.36 -19.74 9.61
N PRO A 135 8.60 -20.87 10.28
CA PRO A 135 8.05 -22.17 9.84
C PRO A 135 6.53 -22.13 9.75
N SER A 136 6.00 -22.53 8.61
CA SER A 136 4.55 -22.65 8.38
C SER A 136 4.26 -23.73 7.35
N ASN A 137 3.18 -24.47 7.54
CA ASN A 137 2.72 -25.48 6.58
C ASN A 137 2.33 -24.82 5.26
N GLY A 138 2.77 -25.38 4.16
CA GLY A 138 2.52 -24.86 2.81
C GLY A 138 3.42 -23.71 2.39
N SER A 139 4.45 -23.37 3.18
CA SER A 139 5.43 -22.35 2.85
C SER A 139 6.27 -22.73 1.64
N LEU A 140 6.88 -21.74 0.98
CA LEU A 140 7.79 -21.97 -0.17
C LEU A 140 8.97 -22.86 0.24
N ALA A 141 9.45 -22.74 1.48
CA ALA A 141 10.55 -23.58 2.01
C ALA A 141 10.17 -25.06 2.03
N GLU A 142 8.93 -25.44 2.38
CA GLU A 142 8.46 -26.83 2.32
C GLU A 142 8.44 -27.40 0.90
N TYR A 143 8.30 -26.52 -0.10
CA TYR A 143 8.38 -26.92 -1.52
C TYR A 143 9.80 -26.83 -2.09
N GLY A 144 10.82 -26.70 -1.24
CA GLY A 144 12.23 -26.75 -1.62
C GLY A 144 12.74 -25.46 -2.29
N ILE A 145 12.08 -24.32 -2.04
CA ILE A 145 12.52 -23.00 -2.46
C ILE A 145 13.33 -22.38 -1.33
N SER A 146 14.54 -21.93 -1.62
CA SER A 146 15.40 -21.25 -0.63
C SER A 146 15.17 -19.75 -0.63
N TYR A 147 15.41 -19.12 0.52
CA TYR A 147 15.32 -17.68 0.72
C TYR A 147 16.67 -17.09 1.13
N ARG A 148 16.96 -15.92 0.61
CA ARG A 148 18.10 -15.10 0.99
C ARG A 148 17.69 -13.63 1.04
N GLN A 149 18.27 -12.86 1.97
CA GLN A 149 18.11 -11.41 2.00
C GLN A 149 19.46 -10.71 2.07
N VAL A 150 19.47 -9.47 1.62
CA VAL A 150 20.53 -8.48 1.85
C VAL A 150 19.87 -7.28 2.49
N ASP A 151 20.37 -6.93 3.68
CA ASP A 151 19.84 -5.78 4.40
C ASP A 151 20.32 -4.48 3.77
N LEU A 152 19.56 -3.41 4.00
CA LEU A 152 19.95 -2.07 3.57
C LEU A 152 21.13 -1.56 4.41
N LEU A 153 21.94 -0.71 3.83
CA LEU A 153 22.95 0.07 4.54
C LEU A 153 22.28 1.09 5.47
N GLU A 154 23.07 1.66 6.38
CA GLU A 154 22.62 2.77 7.22
C GLU A 154 22.07 3.90 6.35
N GLY A 155 20.92 4.48 6.75
CA GLY A 155 20.21 5.48 5.94
C GLY A 155 19.33 4.92 4.83
N GLY A 156 19.23 3.59 4.68
CA GLY A 156 18.31 2.94 3.77
C GLY A 156 18.83 2.78 2.33
N ALA A 157 20.13 2.96 2.10
CA ALA A 157 20.73 2.75 0.78
C ALA A 157 20.89 1.26 0.47
N PHE A 158 20.87 0.90 -0.83
CA PHE A 158 21.08 -0.48 -1.27
C PHE A 158 22.55 -0.91 -1.10
N ASP A 159 22.77 -2.09 -0.56
CA ASP A 159 24.10 -2.71 -0.46
C ASP A 159 24.44 -3.48 -1.74
N TYR A 160 24.83 -2.75 -2.78
CA TYR A 160 25.15 -3.32 -4.08
C TYR A 160 26.25 -4.39 -4.05
N ASP A 161 27.24 -4.26 -3.15
CA ASP A 161 28.33 -5.22 -3.02
C ASP A 161 27.84 -6.57 -2.48
N ASN A 162 27.00 -6.55 -1.44
CA ASN A 162 26.44 -7.78 -0.89
C ASN A 162 25.31 -8.34 -1.77
N ILE A 163 24.52 -7.50 -2.45
CA ILE A 163 23.56 -7.95 -3.47
C ILE A 163 24.28 -8.73 -4.57
N LYS A 164 25.41 -8.20 -5.09
CA LYS A 164 26.22 -8.89 -6.12
C LYS A 164 26.72 -10.26 -5.65
N LYS A 165 27.16 -10.37 -4.38
CA LYS A 165 27.64 -11.65 -3.80
C LYS A 165 26.50 -12.64 -3.55
N ALA A 166 25.29 -12.13 -3.26
CA ALA A 166 24.12 -12.95 -2.97
C ALA A 166 23.53 -13.61 -4.21
N ILE A 167 23.57 -12.92 -5.37
CA ILE A 167 23.05 -13.44 -6.63
C ILE A 167 23.91 -14.63 -7.09
N ASN A 168 23.24 -15.74 -7.39
CA ASN A 168 23.87 -16.97 -7.83
C ASN A 168 23.01 -17.70 -8.88
N GLU A 169 23.44 -18.87 -9.33
CA GLU A 169 22.73 -19.64 -10.40
C GLU A 169 21.30 -20.02 -10.01
N LYS A 170 21.02 -20.25 -8.71
CA LYS A 170 19.70 -20.62 -8.21
C LYS A 170 18.77 -19.41 -8.03
N THR A 171 19.30 -18.19 -7.98
CA THR A 171 18.51 -16.98 -7.81
C THR A 171 17.58 -16.81 -9.01
N LYS A 172 16.33 -17.19 -8.83
CA LYS A 172 15.30 -17.18 -9.88
C LYS A 172 14.46 -15.92 -9.85
N LEU A 173 14.16 -15.43 -8.64
CA LEU A 173 13.29 -14.27 -8.45
C LEU A 173 13.88 -13.34 -7.37
N VAL A 174 13.86 -12.04 -7.68
CA VAL A 174 14.18 -10.96 -6.75
C VAL A 174 12.90 -10.24 -6.39
N THR A 175 12.60 -10.15 -5.10
CA THR A 175 11.41 -9.43 -4.60
C THR A 175 11.82 -8.11 -3.96
N ILE A 176 11.20 -7.02 -4.40
CA ILE A 176 11.47 -5.65 -3.93
C ILE A 176 10.20 -5.10 -3.30
N GLN A 177 10.21 -4.91 -1.99
CA GLN A 177 9.13 -4.24 -1.28
C GLN A 177 9.32 -2.73 -1.35
N ARG A 178 8.45 -2.01 -2.08
CA ARG A 178 8.53 -0.56 -2.29
C ARG A 178 8.27 0.23 -1.02
N SER A 179 7.15 -0.02 -0.38
CA SER A 179 6.76 0.65 0.87
C SER A 179 7.52 0.12 2.08
N LYS A 180 7.66 0.97 3.09
CA LYS A 180 8.34 0.62 4.34
C LYS A 180 7.58 -0.39 5.21
N GLY A 181 6.25 -0.49 5.08
CA GLY A 181 5.45 -1.23 6.06
C GLY A 181 5.65 -0.64 7.48
N TYR A 182 5.89 -1.49 8.47
CA TYR A 182 6.22 -1.09 9.86
C TYR A 182 7.73 -0.93 10.13
N GLN A 183 8.52 -0.72 9.07
CA GLN A 183 9.95 -0.49 9.22
C GLN A 183 10.26 1.02 9.27
N THR A 184 11.38 1.38 9.88
CA THR A 184 11.85 2.78 9.96
C THR A 184 12.67 3.23 8.75
N ARG A 185 12.81 2.37 7.72
CA ARG A 185 13.50 2.70 6.48
C ARG A 185 12.67 3.64 5.58
N PRO A 186 13.29 4.36 4.64
CA PRO A 186 12.56 5.09 3.60
C PRO A 186 11.82 4.13 2.65
N SER A 187 10.75 4.62 2.03
CA SER A 187 10.12 3.97 0.87
C SER A 187 10.89 4.32 -0.39
N PHE A 188 10.91 3.43 -1.38
CA PHE A 188 11.71 3.63 -2.59
C PHE A 188 10.93 4.32 -3.70
N SER A 189 11.58 5.29 -4.36
CA SER A 189 11.06 5.87 -5.59
C SER A 189 11.11 4.85 -6.74
N VAL A 190 10.28 5.09 -7.75
CA VAL A 190 10.32 4.27 -8.97
C VAL A 190 11.71 4.32 -9.62
N SER A 191 12.39 5.48 -9.60
CA SER A 191 13.76 5.61 -10.11
C SER A 191 14.75 4.72 -9.37
N GLN A 192 14.73 4.74 -8.02
CA GLN A 192 15.61 3.87 -7.21
C GLN A 192 15.34 2.37 -7.48
N ILE A 193 14.07 2.00 -7.61
CA ILE A 193 13.71 0.62 -7.99
C ILE A 193 14.29 0.28 -9.36
N GLY A 194 14.21 1.19 -10.34
CA GLY A 194 14.78 1.00 -11.67
C GLY A 194 16.29 0.82 -11.65
N GLU A 195 17.02 1.62 -10.86
CA GLU A 195 18.46 1.48 -10.67
C GLU A 195 18.83 0.12 -10.07
N LEU A 196 18.09 -0.31 -9.06
CA LEU A 196 18.28 -1.63 -8.43
C LEU A 196 18.02 -2.78 -9.42
N ILE A 197 16.93 -2.71 -10.18
CA ILE A 197 16.59 -3.72 -11.20
C ILE A 197 17.66 -3.78 -12.29
N ALA A 198 18.10 -2.61 -12.79
CA ALA A 198 19.16 -2.56 -13.79
C ALA A 198 20.46 -3.18 -13.29
N PHE A 199 20.83 -2.91 -12.03
CA PHE A 199 22.00 -3.52 -11.40
C PHE A 199 21.85 -5.05 -11.28
N VAL A 200 20.75 -5.54 -10.76
CA VAL A 200 20.48 -6.98 -10.61
C VAL A 200 20.53 -7.68 -11.96
N LYS A 201 19.85 -7.13 -12.97
CA LYS A 201 19.83 -7.70 -14.34
C LYS A 201 21.16 -7.59 -15.06
N SER A 202 22.05 -6.67 -14.68
CA SER A 202 23.42 -6.63 -15.20
C SER A 202 24.27 -7.84 -14.76
N ILE A 203 23.92 -8.46 -13.62
CA ILE A 203 24.59 -9.64 -13.07
C ILE A 203 23.91 -10.92 -13.58
N LYS A 204 22.58 -10.97 -13.55
CA LYS A 204 21.79 -12.13 -13.97
C LYS A 204 20.59 -11.65 -14.81
N PRO A 205 20.74 -11.58 -16.16
CA PRO A 205 19.74 -11.00 -17.06
C PRO A 205 18.39 -11.72 -17.08
N ASP A 206 18.36 -13.01 -16.76
CA ASP A 206 17.16 -13.87 -16.77
C ASP A 206 16.41 -13.90 -15.43
N VAL A 207 16.91 -13.21 -14.39
CA VAL A 207 16.24 -13.15 -13.11
C VAL A 207 14.92 -12.37 -13.23
N ILE A 208 13.89 -12.87 -12.55
CA ILE A 208 12.59 -12.20 -12.47
C ILE A 208 12.66 -11.13 -11.36
N CYS A 209 12.39 -9.88 -11.70
CA CYS A 209 12.27 -8.80 -10.73
C CYS A 209 10.78 -8.52 -10.46
N MET A 210 10.32 -8.85 -9.26
CA MET A 210 8.96 -8.61 -8.77
C MET A 210 8.96 -7.46 -7.77
N VAL A 211 8.04 -6.52 -7.92
CA VAL A 211 7.85 -5.42 -6.99
C VAL A 211 6.53 -5.58 -6.24
N ASP A 212 6.58 -5.66 -4.91
CA ASP A 212 5.43 -5.39 -4.05
C ASP A 212 5.17 -3.89 -4.09
N ASN A 213 4.16 -3.49 -4.84
CA ASN A 213 3.81 -2.10 -5.12
C ASN A 213 2.74 -1.55 -4.15
N CYS A 214 2.33 -2.33 -3.16
CA CYS A 214 1.35 -1.90 -2.16
C CYS A 214 1.70 -0.53 -1.58
N TYR A 215 0.72 0.38 -1.55
CA TYR A 215 0.83 1.78 -1.11
C TYR A 215 1.59 2.73 -2.06
N GLY A 216 2.21 2.21 -3.13
CA GLY A 216 2.98 3.01 -4.09
C GLY A 216 2.19 3.38 -5.34
N GLU A 217 1.10 2.68 -5.64
CA GLU A 217 0.32 2.90 -6.86
C GLU A 217 -0.22 4.33 -6.92
N PHE A 218 -0.05 4.97 -8.06
CA PHE A 218 -0.48 6.36 -8.33
C PHE A 218 0.17 7.46 -7.48
N VAL A 219 1.21 7.11 -6.70
CA VAL A 219 2.00 8.08 -5.91
C VAL A 219 2.95 8.87 -6.81
N GLU A 220 3.47 8.24 -7.86
CA GLU A 220 4.29 8.85 -8.90
C GLU A 220 3.57 8.77 -10.26
N MET A 221 4.05 9.47 -11.29
CA MET A 221 3.46 9.44 -12.64
C MET A 221 3.74 8.12 -13.37
N ILE A 222 4.83 7.45 -13.00
CA ILE A 222 5.26 6.16 -13.54
C ILE A 222 5.22 5.08 -12.46
N GLU A 223 5.20 3.83 -12.88
CA GLU A 223 5.12 2.66 -12.01
C GLU A 223 6.40 1.80 -12.14
N PRO A 224 6.70 0.91 -11.21
CA PRO A 224 7.91 0.07 -11.28
C PRO A 224 8.02 -0.78 -12.56
N SER A 225 6.92 -1.10 -13.21
CA SER A 225 6.88 -1.75 -14.52
C SER A 225 7.51 -0.91 -15.63
N ASP A 226 7.41 0.43 -15.55
CA ASP A 226 8.02 1.36 -16.52
C ASP A 226 9.55 1.37 -16.47
N VAL A 227 10.13 0.88 -15.37
CA VAL A 227 11.58 0.89 -15.13
C VAL A 227 12.19 -0.52 -15.04
N GLY A 228 11.45 -1.52 -15.56
CA GLY A 228 11.98 -2.86 -15.79
C GLY A 228 11.56 -3.94 -14.80
N ALA A 229 10.60 -3.69 -13.91
CA ALA A 229 9.99 -4.75 -13.13
C ALA A 229 9.25 -5.74 -14.05
N ASP A 230 9.55 -7.04 -13.91
CA ASP A 230 8.87 -8.09 -14.67
C ASP A 230 7.46 -8.35 -14.17
N MET A 231 7.20 -8.08 -12.88
CA MET A 231 5.88 -8.12 -12.25
C MET A 231 5.75 -7.00 -11.22
N VAL A 232 4.56 -6.41 -11.15
CA VAL A 232 4.10 -5.56 -10.06
C VAL A 232 2.87 -6.19 -9.42
N VAL A 233 2.83 -6.20 -8.08
CA VAL A 233 1.83 -6.93 -7.30
C VAL A 233 1.25 -6.04 -6.24
N GLY A 234 -0.07 -6.10 -6.01
CA GLY A 234 -0.70 -5.33 -4.96
C GLY A 234 -2.12 -5.75 -4.62
N SER A 235 -2.74 -4.96 -3.79
CA SER A 235 -4.07 -5.20 -3.22
C SER A 235 -5.10 -4.21 -3.76
N LEU A 236 -6.31 -4.69 -4.07
CA LEU A 236 -7.40 -3.80 -4.48
C LEU A 236 -8.06 -3.07 -3.31
N ILE A 237 -7.89 -3.53 -2.06
CA ILE A 237 -8.37 -2.80 -0.87
C ILE A 237 -7.37 -1.72 -0.40
N LYS A 238 -6.39 -1.38 -1.25
CA LYS A 238 -5.43 -0.28 -1.09
C LYS A 238 -5.62 0.76 -2.18
N ASN A 239 -4.55 1.47 -2.57
CA ASN A 239 -4.63 2.57 -3.54
C ASN A 239 -5.47 2.25 -4.78
N PRO A 240 -5.24 1.12 -5.51
CA PRO A 240 -5.92 0.91 -6.80
C PRO A 240 -7.44 0.72 -6.71
N GLY A 241 -7.94 0.33 -5.55
CA GLY A 241 -9.38 0.15 -5.36
C GLY A 241 -10.13 1.40 -4.97
N GLY A 242 -9.42 2.53 -4.70
CA GLY A 242 -10.03 3.83 -4.42
C GLY A 242 -11.07 3.83 -3.31
N GLY A 243 -10.97 2.92 -2.34
CA GLY A 243 -11.93 2.74 -1.25
C GLY A 243 -13.25 2.07 -1.64
N LEU A 244 -13.42 1.66 -2.90
CA LEU A 244 -14.66 1.02 -3.39
C LEU A 244 -14.50 -0.49 -3.65
N ALA A 245 -13.31 -0.98 -3.92
CA ALA A 245 -13.10 -2.41 -4.15
C ALA A 245 -13.30 -3.18 -2.82
N PRO A 246 -14.29 -4.08 -2.75
CA PRO A 246 -14.62 -4.77 -1.49
C PRO A 246 -13.63 -5.89 -1.14
N ILE A 247 -12.81 -6.31 -2.08
CA ILE A 247 -11.87 -7.44 -1.99
C ILE A 247 -10.93 -7.37 -3.19
N GLY A 248 -9.93 -8.23 -3.23
CA GLY A 248 -9.20 -8.49 -4.46
C GLY A 248 -7.72 -8.12 -4.39
N GLY A 249 -7.01 -8.59 -5.39
CA GLY A 249 -5.62 -8.28 -5.65
C GLY A 249 -5.34 -8.22 -7.14
N TYR A 250 -4.18 -7.67 -7.49
CA TYR A 250 -3.71 -7.60 -8.86
C TYR A 250 -2.25 -8.08 -8.98
N ILE A 251 -1.93 -8.66 -10.12
CA ILE A 251 -0.58 -8.98 -10.56
C ILE A 251 -0.51 -8.53 -12.02
N ALA A 252 0.36 -7.59 -12.36
CA ALA A 252 0.57 -7.11 -13.73
C ALA A 252 2.04 -7.29 -14.13
N GLY A 253 2.32 -7.71 -15.37
CA GLY A 253 3.68 -7.98 -15.78
C GLY A 253 3.78 -8.70 -17.13
N ARG A 254 4.90 -9.39 -17.30
CA ARG A 254 5.14 -10.24 -18.48
C ARG A 254 4.08 -11.34 -18.58
N LYS A 255 3.63 -11.58 -19.80
CA LYS A 255 2.54 -12.51 -20.07
C LYS A 255 2.81 -13.93 -19.56
N ASP A 256 4.00 -14.46 -19.75
CA ASP A 256 4.39 -15.79 -19.30
C ASP A 256 4.28 -15.96 -17.78
N LEU A 257 4.65 -14.93 -17.02
CA LEU A 257 4.58 -14.91 -15.55
C LEU A 257 3.13 -14.80 -15.06
N ILE A 258 2.33 -14.00 -15.75
CA ILE A 258 0.91 -13.81 -15.41
C ILE A 258 0.10 -15.05 -15.77
N ASP A 259 0.39 -15.73 -16.87
CA ASP A 259 -0.24 -17.01 -17.22
C ASP A 259 0.04 -18.08 -16.13
N ASN A 260 1.28 -18.15 -15.62
CA ASN A 260 1.63 -19.00 -14.48
C ASN A 260 0.79 -18.67 -13.23
N CYS A 261 0.60 -17.38 -12.96
CA CYS A 261 -0.27 -16.94 -11.85
C CYS A 261 -1.72 -17.38 -12.06
N GLY A 262 -2.24 -17.30 -13.28
CA GLY A 262 -3.57 -17.80 -13.63
C GLY A 262 -3.70 -19.32 -13.38
N TYR A 263 -2.71 -20.11 -13.80
CA TYR A 263 -2.69 -21.56 -13.56
C TYR A 263 -2.58 -21.89 -12.06
N ARG A 264 -1.89 -21.08 -11.29
CA ARG A 264 -1.77 -21.28 -9.84
C ARG A 264 -3.01 -20.87 -9.07
N LEU A 265 -3.69 -19.81 -9.52
CA LEU A 265 -4.93 -19.31 -8.89
C LEU A 265 -6.09 -20.31 -9.07
N THR A 266 -6.19 -20.90 -10.24
CA THR A 266 -7.24 -21.86 -10.60
C THR A 266 -6.67 -23.28 -10.68
N SER A 267 -6.30 -23.71 -11.87
CA SER A 267 -5.54 -24.94 -12.08
C SER A 267 -4.84 -24.92 -13.44
N PRO A 268 -3.76 -25.73 -13.62
CA PRO A 268 -3.20 -25.96 -14.93
C PRO A 268 -4.28 -26.41 -15.93
N GLY A 269 -4.28 -25.80 -17.11
CA GLY A 269 -5.25 -26.06 -18.18
C GLY A 269 -6.49 -25.16 -18.14
N LEU A 270 -6.88 -24.60 -16.98
CA LEU A 270 -7.97 -23.62 -16.88
C LEU A 270 -7.44 -22.18 -16.88
N GLY A 271 -6.44 -21.88 -16.04
CA GLY A 271 -5.78 -20.60 -16.01
C GLY A 271 -6.75 -19.42 -15.83
N LYS A 272 -6.62 -18.41 -16.69
CA LYS A 272 -7.40 -17.17 -16.68
C LYS A 272 -8.83 -17.32 -17.21
N GLU A 273 -9.16 -18.43 -17.87
CA GLU A 273 -10.47 -18.64 -18.53
C GLU A 273 -11.64 -18.73 -17.55
N VAL A 274 -11.36 -19.06 -16.28
CA VAL A 274 -12.38 -19.24 -15.24
C VAL A 274 -12.17 -18.27 -14.07
N GLY A 275 -13.22 -18.10 -13.26
CA GLY A 275 -13.25 -17.21 -12.13
C GLY A 275 -14.23 -16.06 -12.37
N ALA A 276 -15.51 -16.32 -12.08
CA ALA A 276 -16.57 -15.34 -12.26
C ALA A 276 -16.36 -14.08 -11.40
N SER A 277 -16.73 -12.93 -11.92
CA SER A 277 -16.58 -11.63 -11.27
C SER A 277 -17.58 -11.36 -10.13
N LEU A 278 -18.64 -12.16 -10.01
CA LEU A 278 -19.61 -12.12 -8.90
C LEU A 278 -20.26 -10.74 -8.65
N GLY A 279 -20.37 -9.91 -9.70
CA GLY A 279 -21.02 -8.59 -9.62
C GLY A 279 -20.19 -7.46 -8.98
N VAL A 280 -18.90 -7.67 -8.70
CA VAL A 280 -18.06 -6.64 -8.08
C VAL A 280 -17.37 -5.70 -9.09
N MET A 281 -17.53 -5.94 -10.39
CA MET A 281 -16.79 -5.20 -11.42
C MET A 281 -17.10 -3.71 -11.44
N GLN A 282 -18.34 -3.30 -11.17
CA GLN A 282 -18.65 -1.87 -11.09
C GLN A 282 -17.80 -1.18 -9.99
N SER A 283 -17.71 -1.78 -8.82
CA SER A 283 -16.89 -1.26 -7.72
C SER A 283 -15.40 -1.24 -8.07
N PHE A 284 -14.91 -2.26 -8.79
CA PHE A 284 -13.50 -2.32 -9.21
C PHE A 284 -13.17 -1.23 -10.24
N PHE A 285 -13.98 -1.07 -11.28
CA PHE A 285 -13.76 -0.03 -12.28
C PHE A 285 -13.92 1.37 -11.70
N GLN A 286 -14.96 1.60 -10.89
CA GLN A 286 -15.22 2.91 -10.29
C GLN A 286 -14.16 3.24 -9.23
N GLY A 287 -13.71 2.25 -8.46
CA GLY A 287 -12.62 2.39 -7.51
C GLY A 287 -11.32 2.76 -8.21
N LEU A 288 -10.97 2.06 -9.28
CA LEU A 288 -9.80 2.36 -10.10
C LEU A 288 -9.87 3.78 -10.70
N PHE A 289 -11.06 4.19 -11.17
CA PHE A 289 -11.29 5.55 -11.67
C PHE A 289 -11.03 6.61 -10.59
N LEU A 290 -11.41 6.36 -9.35
CA LEU A 290 -11.23 7.29 -8.23
C LEU A 290 -9.82 7.22 -7.60
N ALA A 291 -9.10 6.12 -7.82
CA ALA A 291 -7.83 5.82 -7.15
C ALA A 291 -6.80 6.96 -7.20
N PRO A 292 -6.56 7.67 -8.32
CA PRO A 292 -5.60 8.78 -8.34
C PRO A 292 -5.97 9.92 -7.37
N THR A 293 -7.24 10.31 -7.33
CA THR A 293 -7.73 11.37 -6.44
C THR A 293 -7.70 10.94 -4.97
N VAL A 294 -8.09 9.70 -4.70
CA VAL A 294 -8.07 9.14 -3.34
C VAL A 294 -6.63 9.04 -2.83
N THR A 295 -5.70 8.56 -3.64
CA THR A 295 -4.27 8.50 -3.32
C THR A 295 -3.70 9.89 -3.03
N ALA A 296 -4.08 10.90 -3.81
CA ALA A 296 -3.68 12.29 -3.57
C ALA A 296 -4.20 12.79 -2.21
N GLY A 297 -5.45 12.47 -1.85
CA GLY A 297 -6.02 12.78 -0.55
C GLY A 297 -5.21 12.18 0.61
N ALA A 298 -4.84 10.90 0.50
CA ALA A 298 -4.02 10.18 1.46
C ALA A 298 -2.60 10.78 1.58
N LEU A 299 -1.97 11.13 0.45
CA LEU A 299 -0.66 11.79 0.44
C LEU A 299 -0.68 13.16 1.12
N LYS A 300 -1.70 13.98 0.87
CA LYS A 300 -1.88 15.27 1.56
C LYS A 300 -2.03 15.06 3.06
N GLY A 301 -2.80 14.05 3.48
CA GLY A 301 -2.92 13.66 4.88
C GLY A 301 -1.59 13.27 5.50
N ALA A 302 -0.80 12.44 4.83
CA ALA A 302 0.52 12.01 5.31
C ALA A 302 1.50 13.19 5.44
N ILE A 303 1.52 14.12 4.47
CA ILE A 303 2.35 15.33 4.53
C ILE A 303 1.89 16.26 5.65
N PHE A 304 0.60 16.43 5.83
CA PHE A 304 0.05 17.26 6.91
C PHE A 304 0.41 16.68 8.27
N ALA A 305 0.27 15.34 8.46
CA ALA A 305 0.69 14.66 9.67
C ALA A 305 2.17 14.88 9.96
N ALA A 306 3.05 14.69 8.97
CA ALA A 306 4.47 14.93 9.13
C ALA A 306 4.77 16.34 9.64
N ASN A 307 4.18 17.37 9.00
CA ASN A 307 4.44 18.76 9.37
C ASN A 307 3.87 19.13 10.74
N ILE A 308 2.70 18.59 11.12
CA ILE A 308 2.12 18.77 12.47
C ILE A 308 3.07 18.21 13.54
N TYR A 309 3.44 16.93 13.41
CA TYR A 309 4.21 16.23 14.46
C TYR A 309 5.68 16.65 14.50
N GLU A 310 6.29 16.94 13.34
CA GLU A 310 7.65 17.52 13.26
C GLU A 310 7.70 18.89 13.94
N LYS A 311 6.68 19.76 13.74
CA LYS A 311 6.59 21.07 14.39
C LYS A 311 6.47 20.95 15.92
N LEU A 312 5.90 19.87 16.42
CA LEU A 312 5.82 19.54 17.84
C LEU A 312 7.09 18.90 18.40
N GLY A 313 8.11 18.63 17.56
CA GLY A 313 9.40 18.07 17.95
C GLY A 313 9.49 16.55 17.92
N TYR A 314 8.50 15.87 17.34
CA TYR A 314 8.56 14.42 17.13
C TYR A 314 9.42 14.06 15.92
N SER A 315 10.08 12.89 15.99
CA SER A 315 10.73 12.27 14.82
C SER A 315 9.65 11.73 13.89
N VAL A 316 9.75 12.05 12.61
CA VAL A 316 8.77 11.63 11.58
C VAL A 316 9.48 11.09 10.34
N ILE A 317 8.94 10.03 9.74
CA ILE A 317 9.56 9.37 8.57
C ILE A 317 8.49 9.07 7.51
N PRO A 318 8.58 9.69 6.32
CA PRO A 318 9.46 10.77 5.87
C PRO A 318 9.20 12.08 6.62
N ASN A 319 10.17 13.00 6.62
CA ASN A 319 9.96 14.32 7.21
C ASN A 319 9.01 15.19 6.37
N GLY A 320 8.65 16.36 6.91
CA GLY A 320 7.69 17.27 6.28
C GLY A 320 8.08 17.75 4.88
N THR A 321 9.36 17.68 4.50
CA THR A 321 9.88 18.19 3.22
C THR A 321 10.30 17.11 2.22
N GLU A 322 10.49 15.87 2.66
CA GLU A 322 10.92 14.76 1.81
C GLU A 322 9.86 14.35 0.78
N SER A 323 10.33 13.81 -0.35
CA SER A 323 9.48 13.21 -1.36
C SER A 323 8.76 11.97 -0.82
N ARG A 324 7.60 11.68 -1.36
CA ARG A 324 6.76 10.56 -0.97
C ARG A 324 6.74 9.49 -2.05
N HIS A 325 6.91 8.23 -1.64
CA HIS A 325 6.90 7.07 -2.53
C HIS A 325 5.90 6.01 -2.07
N ASP A 326 5.21 6.28 -0.96
CA ASP A 326 4.02 5.59 -0.44
C ASP A 326 3.13 6.58 0.32
N ILE A 327 2.00 6.11 0.85
CA ILE A 327 1.04 6.91 1.61
C ILE A 327 1.24 6.82 3.13
N ILE A 328 2.27 6.13 3.60
CA ILE A 328 2.47 5.89 5.04
C ILE A 328 3.27 7.02 5.68
N GLN A 329 2.82 7.48 6.82
CA GLN A 329 3.55 8.39 7.71
C GLN A 329 3.83 7.71 9.04
N ALA A 330 5.11 7.48 9.33
CA ALA A 330 5.53 7.09 10.65
C ALA A 330 5.76 8.32 11.53
N VAL A 331 5.32 8.25 12.79
CA VAL A 331 5.55 9.27 13.83
C VAL A 331 6.03 8.55 15.09
N GLU A 332 7.25 8.84 15.52
CA GLU A 332 7.83 8.29 16.75
C GLU A 332 7.32 9.11 17.95
N LEU A 333 6.35 8.59 18.65
CA LEU A 333 5.68 9.29 19.77
C LEU A 333 6.41 9.10 21.11
N GLY A 334 7.32 8.13 21.21
CA GLY A 334 8.23 7.93 22.33
C GLY A 334 7.65 7.27 23.58
N THR A 335 6.31 7.13 23.68
CA THR A 335 5.65 6.45 24.81
C THR A 335 4.44 5.64 24.37
N PRO A 336 4.09 4.54 25.06
CA PRO A 336 2.90 3.76 24.74
C PRO A 336 1.60 4.57 24.92
N GLU A 337 1.55 5.45 25.90
CA GLU A 337 0.38 6.31 26.16
C GLU A 337 0.11 7.23 24.96
N SER A 338 1.17 7.80 24.36
CA SER A 338 1.04 8.66 23.19
C SER A 338 0.57 7.88 21.95
N VAL A 339 1.06 6.64 21.75
CA VAL A 339 0.57 5.75 20.69
C VAL A 339 -0.91 5.45 20.85
N ILE A 340 -1.34 5.12 22.09
CA ILE A 340 -2.74 4.81 22.39
C ILE A 340 -3.63 6.05 22.18
N ALA A 341 -3.21 7.23 22.66
CA ALA A 341 -3.96 8.47 22.50
C ALA A 341 -4.11 8.86 21.02
N PHE A 342 -3.03 8.75 20.24
CA PHE A 342 -3.07 8.98 18.79
C PHE A 342 -4.10 8.08 18.11
N CYS A 343 -4.02 6.77 18.33
CA CYS A 343 -4.93 5.79 17.72
C CYS A 343 -6.38 6.00 18.14
N LYS A 344 -6.64 6.34 19.41
CA LYS A 344 -7.99 6.72 19.89
C LYS A 344 -8.54 7.93 19.14
N GLY A 345 -7.69 8.94 18.87
CA GLY A 345 -8.07 10.11 18.09
C GLY A 345 -8.42 9.77 16.64
N ILE A 346 -7.62 8.93 15.98
CA ILE A 346 -7.92 8.45 14.61
C ILE A 346 -9.24 7.68 14.59
N GLN A 347 -9.48 6.78 15.56
CA GLN A 347 -10.75 6.03 15.66
C GLN A 347 -11.95 6.94 15.86
N ALA A 348 -11.82 7.96 16.70
CA ALA A 348 -12.89 8.93 16.97
C ALA A 348 -13.24 9.79 15.73
N ALA A 349 -12.31 9.95 14.78
CA ALA A 349 -12.54 10.65 13.53
C ALA A 349 -13.10 9.75 12.42
N ALA A 350 -13.18 8.45 12.63
CA ALA A 350 -13.65 7.51 11.60
C ALA A 350 -15.15 7.66 11.32
N PRO A 351 -15.63 7.41 10.08
CA PRO A 351 -17.06 7.45 9.76
C PRO A 351 -17.82 6.20 10.26
N VAL A 352 -17.11 5.11 10.48
CA VAL A 352 -17.63 3.84 10.96
C VAL A 352 -17.00 3.52 12.30
N ASP A 353 -17.78 3.02 13.26
CA ASP A 353 -17.33 2.62 14.59
C ASP A 353 -16.56 3.71 15.37
N SER A 354 -16.85 5.00 15.13
CA SER A 354 -16.21 6.12 15.83
C SER A 354 -16.42 6.12 17.36
N TYR A 355 -17.45 5.43 17.83
CA TYR A 355 -17.78 5.28 19.24
C TYR A 355 -16.98 4.17 19.94
N VAL A 356 -16.24 3.36 19.18
CA VAL A 356 -15.39 2.29 19.72
C VAL A 356 -14.07 2.88 20.19
N THR A 357 -13.58 2.40 21.35
CA THR A 357 -12.27 2.76 21.86
C THR A 357 -11.29 1.63 21.55
N PRO A 358 -10.29 1.85 20.69
CA PRO A 358 -9.28 0.83 20.42
C PRO A 358 -8.35 0.66 21.61
N GLU A 359 -7.91 -0.58 21.84
CA GLU A 359 -6.95 -0.95 22.88
C GLU A 359 -5.86 -1.86 22.29
N PRO A 360 -4.64 -1.82 22.83
CA PRO A 360 -3.59 -2.76 22.44
C PRO A 360 -4.00 -4.21 22.73
N TRP A 361 -3.70 -5.12 21.80
CA TRP A 361 -3.96 -6.54 21.97
C TRP A 361 -2.94 -7.40 21.20
N PRO A 362 -2.69 -8.65 21.63
CA PRO A 362 -1.79 -9.53 20.94
C PRO A 362 -2.39 -9.97 19.59
N MET A 363 -1.74 -9.59 18.51
CA MET A 363 -2.17 -9.96 17.16
C MET A 363 -1.33 -11.12 16.61
N PRO A 364 -1.96 -12.09 15.93
CA PRO A 364 -1.23 -13.14 15.23
C PRO A 364 -0.23 -12.55 14.22
N GLY A 365 1.01 -13.02 14.28
CA GLY A 365 2.06 -12.57 13.37
C GLY A 365 2.90 -11.37 13.84
N TYR A 366 2.63 -10.81 15.02
CA TYR A 366 3.37 -9.70 15.61
C TYR A 366 4.07 -10.11 16.91
N ASP A 367 5.25 -9.51 17.17
CA ASP A 367 6.09 -9.82 18.35
C ASP A 367 5.70 -8.99 19.60
N SER A 368 4.80 -8.03 19.44
CA SER A 368 4.30 -7.15 20.51
C SER A 368 2.81 -6.90 20.34
N ASP A 369 2.16 -6.44 21.39
CA ASP A 369 0.80 -5.94 21.27
C ASP A 369 0.74 -4.80 20.24
N VAL A 370 -0.34 -4.74 19.48
CA VAL A 370 -0.59 -3.70 18.48
C VAL A 370 -1.94 -3.06 18.77
N ILE A 371 -1.99 -1.74 18.73
CA ILE A 371 -3.26 -1.00 18.68
C ILE A 371 -3.55 -0.63 17.23
N MET A 372 -4.76 -0.93 16.76
CA MET A 372 -5.23 -0.57 15.43
C MET A 372 -6.43 0.35 15.53
N ALA A 373 -6.35 1.50 14.87
CA ALA A 373 -7.46 2.41 14.68
C ALA A 373 -7.89 2.38 13.22
N ALA A 374 -9.09 1.85 12.96
CA ALA A 374 -9.66 1.76 11.63
C ALA A 374 -11.19 1.70 11.73
N GLY A 375 -11.85 2.71 11.20
CA GLY A 375 -13.30 2.71 11.00
C GLY A 375 -13.60 2.82 9.51
N ALA A 376 -13.35 1.71 8.80
CA ALA A 376 -13.37 1.65 7.35
C ALA A 376 -14.68 1.05 6.83
N PHE A 377 -15.12 1.48 5.64
CA PHE A 377 -16.25 0.88 4.92
C PHE A 377 -15.88 -0.51 4.38
N VAL A 378 -14.62 -0.70 4.01
CA VAL A 378 -14.07 -1.99 3.59
C VAL A 378 -13.08 -2.46 4.64
N GLN A 379 -13.39 -3.58 5.30
CA GLN A 379 -12.57 -4.11 6.38
C GLN A 379 -11.13 -4.37 5.91
N GLY A 380 -10.16 -3.81 6.63
CA GLY A 380 -8.73 -3.93 6.32
C GLY A 380 -8.26 -2.99 5.21
N SER A 381 -9.12 -2.09 4.71
CA SER A 381 -8.74 -1.09 3.71
C SER A 381 -7.86 -0.02 4.33
N SER A 382 -6.60 0.01 3.93
CA SER A 382 -5.62 0.98 4.43
C SER A 382 -5.44 2.23 3.53
N ILE A 383 -6.18 2.32 2.43
CA ILE A 383 -6.40 3.60 1.74
C ILE A 383 -7.45 4.45 2.46
N GLU A 384 -8.29 3.85 3.29
CA GLU A 384 -9.15 4.55 4.23
C GLU A 384 -8.35 5.00 5.46
N LEU A 385 -8.86 6.00 6.17
CA LEU A 385 -8.19 6.56 7.35
C LEU A 385 -7.92 5.47 8.40
N SER A 386 -6.66 5.26 8.72
CA SER A 386 -6.24 4.28 9.72
C SER A 386 -4.88 4.62 10.34
N ALA A 387 -4.62 4.05 11.50
CA ALA A 387 -3.32 4.09 12.14
C ALA A 387 -3.06 2.80 12.90
N ASP A 388 -1.84 2.29 12.76
CA ASP A 388 -1.36 1.11 13.47
C ASP A 388 -0.20 1.51 14.37
N GLY A 389 -0.21 1.04 15.62
CA GLY A 389 0.83 1.34 16.60
C GLY A 389 1.29 0.10 17.35
N PRO A 390 2.43 -0.52 16.99
CA PRO A 390 3.07 -1.53 17.81
C PRO A 390 3.50 -0.94 19.16
N ILE A 391 3.16 -1.62 20.26
CA ILE A 391 3.51 -1.19 21.63
C ILE A 391 4.94 -1.69 21.95
N LYS A 392 5.91 -1.13 21.25
CA LYS A 392 7.34 -1.37 21.46
C LYS A 392 8.15 -0.14 21.03
N GLU A 393 9.35 0.00 21.58
CA GLU A 393 10.27 1.08 21.19
C GLU A 393 10.54 1.06 19.66
N PRO A 394 10.57 2.24 19.00
CA PRO A 394 10.52 3.60 19.54
C PRO A 394 9.10 4.16 19.81
N TYR A 395 8.09 3.31 19.95
CA TYR A 395 6.68 3.70 20.14
C TYR A 395 6.18 4.59 18.98
N ALA A 396 6.27 4.05 17.79
CA ALA A 396 5.86 4.74 16.57
C ALA A 396 4.44 4.35 16.18
N VAL A 397 3.71 5.30 15.62
CA VAL A 397 2.45 5.06 14.89
C VAL A 397 2.71 5.14 13.39
N TYR A 398 2.00 4.33 12.64
CA TYR A 398 2.00 4.31 11.18
C TYR A 398 0.62 4.78 10.70
N PHE A 399 0.52 6.07 10.44
CA PHE A 399 -0.68 6.70 9.90
C PHE A 399 -0.74 6.51 8.40
N GLN A 400 -1.94 6.23 7.88
CA GLN A 400 -2.16 6.01 6.46
C GLN A 400 -3.59 6.31 6.04
N GLY A 401 -3.75 6.62 4.76
CA GLY A 401 -5.05 6.71 4.13
C GLY A 401 -5.83 7.99 4.41
N GLY A 402 -7.09 7.89 4.08
CA GLY A 402 -8.06 8.96 4.05
C GLY A 402 -8.60 9.13 2.63
N LEU A 403 -9.83 8.66 2.37
CA LEU A 403 -10.46 8.70 1.03
C LEU A 403 -10.59 10.14 0.51
N THR A 404 -10.61 11.12 1.40
CA THR A 404 -10.59 12.54 1.07
C THR A 404 -9.55 13.26 1.95
N TRP A 405 -8.96 14.30 1.41
CA TRP A 405 -8.07 15.18 2.16
C TRP A 405 -8.71 15.72 3.45
N GLN A 406 -9.99 16.14 3.37
CA GLN A 406 -10.73 16.71 4.49
C GLN A 406 -10.87 15.70 5.62
N HIS A 407 -11.10 14.42 5.33
CA HIS A 407 -11.19 13.37 6.33
C HIS A 407 -9.82 13.04 6.93
N ALA A 408 -8.77 12.99 6.13
CA ALA A 408 -7.41 12.83 6.63
C ALA A 408 -7.01 13.97 7.57
N LYS A 409 -7.32 15.24 7.20
CA LYS A 409 -7.11 16.41 8.05
C LYS A 409 -7.84 16.28 9.39
N LEU A 410 -9.12 15.91 9.37
CA LEU A 410 -9.91 15.68 10.58
C LEU A 410 -9.24 14.64 11.48
N GLY A 411 -8.81 13.50 10.91
CA GLY A 411 -8.14 12.43 11.65
C GLY A 411 -6.88 12.91 12.38
N ILE A 412 -6.03 13.65 11.67
CA ILE A 412 -4.79 14.18 12.26
C ILE A 412 -5.07 15.23 13.33
N LEU A 413 -6.02 16.14 13.14
CA LEU A 413 -6.39 17.11 14.17
C LEU A 413 -7.02 16.42 15.39
N MET A 414 -7.82 15.38 15.19
CA MET A 414 -8.40 14.60 16.29
C MET A 414 -7.33 13.80 17.04
N SER A 415 -6.33 13.21 16.36
CA SER A 415 -5.21 12.55 17.05
C SER A 415 -4.41 13.53 17.91
N LEU A 416 -4.18 14.75 17.43
CA LEU A 416 -3.54 15.81 18.21
C LEU A 416 -4.41 16.27 19.38
N GLU A 417 -5.71 16.43 19.18
CA GLU A 417 -6.66 16.77 20.23
C GLU A 417 -6.61 15.78 21.41
N TYR A 418 -6.54 14.47 21.10
CA TYR A 418 -6.43 13.44 22.15
C TYR A 418 -5.11 13.52 22.91
N LEU A 419 -3.99 13.75 22.23
CA LEU A 419 -2.68 13.96 22.87
C LEU A 419 -2.69 15.18 23.80
N VAL A 420 -3.33 16.27 23.38
CA VAL A 420 -3.46 17.49 24.21
C VAL A 420 -4.40 17.28 25.40
N ARG A 421 -5.52 16.56 25.22
CA ARG A 421 -6.46 16.23 26.30
C ARG A 421 -5.80 15.41 27.40
N GLU A 422 -4.96 14.46 27.04
CA GLU A 422 -4.27 13.59 27.98
C GLU A 422 -2.98 14.23 28.55
N GLY A 423 -2.68 15.49 28.20
CA GLY A 423 -1.52 16.22 28.70
C GLY A 423 -0.17 15.73 28.13
N LEU A 424 -0.20 14.93 27.07
CA LEU A 424 0.98 14.38 26.40
C LEU A 424 1.63 15.40 25.45
N VAL A 425 0.87 16.38 24.97
CA VAL A 425 1.33 17.59 24.28
C VAL A 425 0.90 18.80 25.09
N THR A 426 1.85 19.60 25.56
CA THR A 426 1.59 20.74 26.45
C THR A 426 1.73 22.10 25.78
N LYS A 427 2.28 22.15 24.56
CA LYS A 427 2.43 23.38 23.76
C LYS A 427 2.18 23.08 22.28
N LEU A 428 1.37 23.91 21.66
CA LEU A 428 1.09 23.95 20.22
C LEU A 428 1.83 25.11 19.56
#